data_9b16240bd19d486d36eb5c2c408ad781
#
_entry.id   9b16240bd19d486d36eb5c2c408ad781
#
_cell.length_a   1.000
_cell.length_b   1.000
_cell.length_c   1.000
_cell.angle_alpha   90.00
_cell.angle_beta   90.00
_cell.angle_gamma   90.00
#
_symmetry.space_group_name_H-M   'P 1'
#
loop_
_entity.id
_entity.type
_entity.pdbx_description
1 polymer ?
#
loop_
_entity_poly.entity_id
_entity_poly.type
_entity_poly.pdbx_seq_one_letter_code
_entity_poly.pdbx_strand_id
1 'polypeptide(L)'
;MPFIGTAQIDSLRDVWANKGLNDTTRLKALEEYQVLTQRVLPDSALTALDVYLNLTKQNGLVRKEAGAYVNKANIFRDKGNFDNALRLYNKAIETSKGIDDKVFTGIITANKGNVYLEEIMYFEAFQSYTAALKIFESENHNEFAAAMHNSIGNVYLQIENYELAESYLKTAQNLYQQLDQAIHNQAIIIMNLALIDFETEDYISSDSLFSQALDSLELKEDIILRAGCYAYLAKTSLALQNYKQASSFAEENLSLCEEIGNASLLLEAKVISLLSLAEKNAGAVVNEFVAMLENQPNELSNDLKEDVFGFLLEYYKGNSQWEDALRMNEKLVETQKKTQQEKNSLALIRGTIKYEIDLENEKSNSKLVLKNLRASFLAYSLLGVAVFIFIIVILYQKHINIEKRTSLLNEIDKLRAAKSGAQLVNPADYKLSRSKIEKAIGRRLNDTDWKVLQTIQSNPVISNAKIAESVYLSIDGIGSSLRRMYEYFGIQDSKYKKISLVMKSIEYSNK
;
A
#
# COMPACT_ATOMS: atom_id res chain seq x y z
N MET A 1 24.28 -10.12 -31.13
CA MET A 1 23.49 -11.34 -30.76
C MET A 1 24.29 -12.56 -31.12
N PRO A 2 24.43 -13.59 -30.25
CA PRO A 2 24.98 -14.86 -30.66
C PRO A 2 24.12 -15.38 -31.83
N PHE A 3 24.75 -15.86 -32.90
CA PHE A 3 24.09 -16.55 -34.02
C PHE A 3 23.29 -17.73 -33.42
N ILE A 4 21.99 -17.51 -33.16
CA ILE A 4 21.07 -18.61 -32.87
C ILE A 4 21.07 -19.42 -34.17
N GLY A 5 21.67 -20.60 -34.12
CA GLY A 5 21.87 -21.39 -35.34
C GLY A 5 20.50 -21.70 -35.94
N THR A 6 20.28 -21.32 -37.20
CA THR A 6 19.08 -21.69 -38.00
C THR A 6 18.77 -23.18 -37.85
N ALA A 7 19.80 -24.02 -37.67
CA ALA A 7 19.69 -25.45 -37.42
C ALA A 7 18.91 -25.79 -36.10
N GLN A 8 19.04 -25.02 -35.04
CA GLN A 8 18.29 -25.25 -33.78
C GLN A 8 16.80 -24.88 -33.96
N ILE A 9 16.51 -23.77 -34.61
CA ILE A 9 15.13 -23.35 -34.93
C ILE A 9 14.45 -24.38 -35.80
N ASP A 10 15.14 -24.88 -36.86
CA ASP A 10 14.60 -25.91 -37.76
C ASP A 10 14.37 -27.24 -37.04
N SER A 11 15.30 -27.68 -36.19
CA SER A 11 15.15 -28.88 -35.35
C SER A 11 13.93 -28.79 -34.43
N LEU A 12 13.74 -27.67 -33.72
CA LEU A 12 12.57 -27.45 -32.85
C LEU A 12 11.27 -27.44 -33.68
N ARG A 13 11.29 -26.85 -34.89
CA ARG A 13 10.14 -26.85 -35.79
C ARG A 13 9.75 -28.26 -36.19
N ASP A 14 10.71 -29.11 -36.57
CA ASP A 14 10.44 -30.50 -36.94
C ASP A 14 9.85 -31.28 -35.75
N VAL A 15 10.29 -31.05 -34.53
CA VAL A 15 9.74 -31.70 -33.35
C VAL A 15 8.29 -31.27 -33.08
N TRP A 16 8.00 -29.96 -32.99
CA TRP A 16 6.62 -29.54 -32.66
C TRP A 16 5.62 -29.76 -33.79
N ALA A 17 6.06 -29.77 -35.07
CA ALA A 17 5.21 -30.06 -36.23
C ALA A 17 4.86 -31.54 -36.34
N ASN A 18 5.68 -32.44 -35.80
CA ASN A 18 5.49 -33.87 -35.86
C ASN A 18 4.31 -34.33 -34.98
N LYS A 19 3.16 -34.57 -35.59
CA LYS A 19 1.94 -35.05 -34.88
C LYS A 19 2.06 -36.48 -34.33
N GLY A 20 3.06 -37.23 -34.69
CA GLY A 20 3.36 -38.57 -34.12
C GLY A 20 4.00 -38.54 -32.76
N LEU A 21 4.53 -37.39 -32.31
CA LEU A 21 5.07 -37.20 -30.99
C LEU A 21 3.97 -36.86 -29.97
N ASN A 22 4.22 -37.19 -28.69
CA ASN A 22 3.28 -36.83 -27.65
C ASN A 22 3.20 -35.30 -27.41
N ASP A 23 2.06 -34.85 -26.92
CA ASP A 23 1.79 -33.42 -26.75
C ASP A 23 2.76 -32.74 -25.77
N THR A 24 3.24 -33.43 -24.75
CA THR A 24 4.23 -32.87 -23.80
C THR A 24 5.54 -32.52 -24.50
N THR A 25 6.05 -33.39 -25.34
CA THR A 25 7.27 -33.16 -26.14
C THR A 25 7.09 -32.00 -27.13
N ARG A 26 5.92 -31.98 -27.79
CA ARG A 26 5.57 -30.90 -28.72
C ARG A 26 5.41 -29.56 -28.04
N LEU A 27 4.76 -29.51 -26.86
CA LEU A 27 4.59 -28.28 -26.06
C LEU A 27 5.95 -27.73 -25.62
N LYS A 28 6.86 -28.58 -25.16
CA LYS A 28 8.20 -28.15 -24.77
C LYS A 28 8.99 -27.55 -25.94
N ALA A 29 8.96 -28.21 -27.10
CA ALA A 29 9.60 -27.68 -28.30
C ALA A 29 9.00 -26.35 -28.77
N LEU A 30 7.66 -26.17 -28.63
CA LEU A 30 6.98 -24.92 -28.94
C LEU A 30 7.35 -23.79 -27.95
N GLU A 31 7.52 -24.09 -26.66
CA GLU A 31 7.98 -23.12 -25.66
C GLU A 31 9.40 -22.61 -25.99
N GLU A 32 10.30 -23.50 -26.34
CA GLU A 32 11.67 -23.12 -26.75
C GLU A 32 11.67 -22.36 -28.09
N TYR A 33 10.91 -22.85 -29.06
CA TYR A 33 10.82 -22.25 -30.41
C TYR A 33 10.32 -20.80 -30.36
N GLN A 34 9.24 -20.54 -29.61
CA GLN A 34 8.69 -19.18 -29.51
C GLN A 34 9.68 -18.20 -28.86
N VAL A 35 10.44 -18.61 -27.82
CA VAL A 35 11.46 -17.76 -27.18
C VAL A 35 12.54 -17.37 -28.18
N LEU A 36 12.99 -18.30 -29.01
CA LEU A 36 14.04 -18.06 -30.00
C LEU A 36 13.58 -17.23 -31.21
N THR A 37 12.30 -17.34 -31.56
CA THR A 37 11.78 -16.76 -32.82
C THR A 37 10.96 -15.47 -32.64
N GLN A 38 10.46 -15.18 -31.45
CA GLN A 38 9.51 -14.05 -31.24
C GLN A 38 10.05 -12.69 -31.70
N ARG A 39 11.36 -12.43 -31.62
CA ARG A 39 11.98 -11.17 -32.07
C ARG A 39 12.53 -11.23 -33.50
N VAL A 40 13.03 -12.39 -33.93
CA VAL A 40 13.72 -12.53 -35.24
C VAL A 40 12.79 -13.02 -36.32
N LEU A 41 11.77 -13.83 -36.02
CA LEU A 41 10.80 -14.43 -36.94
C LEU A 41 9.38 -14.36 -36.34
N PRO A 42 8.85 -13.16 -36.05
CA PRO A 42 7.60 -12.98 -35.32
C PRO A 42 6.38 -13.71 -35.92
N ASP A 43 6.27 -13.80 -37.25
CA ASP A 43 5.16 -14.50 -37.91
C ASP A 43 5.26 -16.02 -37.72
N SER A 44 6.47 -16.57 -37.72
CA SER A 44 6.71 -17.97 -37.38
C SER A 44 6.39 -18.27 -35.91
N ALA A 45 6.74 -17.37 -35.01
CA ALA A 45 6.40 -17.47 -33.58
C ALA A 45 4.87 -17.41 -33.38
N LEU A 46 4.15 -16.55 -34.10
CA LEU A 46 2.69 -16.48 -34.05
C LEU A 46 2.06 -17.81 -34.49
N THR A 47 2.58 -18.41 -35.57
CA THR A 47 2.11 -19.70 -36.07
C THR A 47 2.33 -20.81 -35.05
N ALA A 48 3.51 -20.86 -34.42
CA ALA A 48 3.84 -21.83 -33.38
C ALA A 48 2.93 -21.63 -32.13
N LEU A 49 2.64 -20.39 -31.76
CA LEU A 49 1.73 -20.05 -30.65
C LEU A 49 0.28 -20.47 -30.94
N ASP A 50 -0.18 -20.50 -32.21
CA ASP A 50 -1.50 -21.01 -32.55
C ASP A 50 -1.58 -22.54 -32.34
N VAL A 51 -0.52 -23.27 -32.69
CA VAL A 51 -0.43 -24.71 -32.41
C VAL A 51 -0.37 -24.95 -30.88
N TYR A 52 0.42 -24.15 -30.17
CA TYR A 52 0.55 -24.24 -28.73
C TYR A 52 -0.80 -23.99 -28.01
N LEU A 53 -1.54 -22.97 -28.43
CA LEU A 53 -2.87 -22.67 -27.90
C LEU A 53 -3.86 -23.83 -28.10
N ASN A 54 -3.83 -24.49 -29.26
CA ASN A 54 -4.69 -25.64 -29.53
C ASN A 54 -4.34 -26.82 -28.61
N LEU A 55 -3.06 -27.11 -28.44
CA LEU A 55 -2.59 -28.18 -27.56
C LEU A 55 -2.89 -27.90 -26.08
N THR A 56 -2.66 -26.68 -25.62
CA THR A 56 -2.94 -26.31 -24.21
C THR A 56 -4.41 -26.40 -23.89
N LYS A 57 -5.30 -25.99 -24.81
CA LYS A 57 -6.75 -26.12 -24.68
C LYS A 57 -7.19 -27.59 -24.63
N GLN A 58 -6.71 -28.41 -25.56
CA GLN A 58 -7.04 -29.82 -25.60
C GLN A 58 -6.63 -30.58 -24.34
N ASN A 59 -5.51 -30.19 -23.73
CA ASN A 59 -4.97 -30.79 -22.51
C ASN A 59 -5.42 -30.08 -21.23
N GLY A 60 -6.31 -29.08 -21.28
CA GLY A 60 -6.81 -28.36 -20.09
C GLY A 60 -5.75 -27.55 -19.34
N LEU A 61 -4.66 -27.14 -20.01
CA LEU A 61 -3.52 -26.45 -19.42
C LEU A 61 -3.78 -24.93 -19.35
N VAL A 62 -4.74 -24.53 -18.54
CA VAL A 62 -5.27 -23.15 -18.50
C VAL A 62 -4.19 -22.10 -18.26
N ARG A 63 -3.23 -22.34 -17.36
CA ARG A 63 -2.10 -21.41 -17.09
C ARG A 63 -1.21 -21.22 -18.32
N LYS A 64 -0.93 -22.29 -19.05
CA LYS A 64 -0.13 -22.25 -20.28
C LYS A 64 -0.92 -21.62 -21.43
N GLU A 65 -2.22 -21.86 -21.52
CA GLU A 65 -3.12 -21.20 -22.48
C GLU A 65 -3.11 -19.68 -22.28
N ALA A 66 -3.30 -19.21 -21.04
CA ALA A 66 -3.24 -17.79 -20.74
C ALA A 66 -1.85 -17.18 -21.06
N GLY A 67 -0.77 -17.88 -20.74
CA GLY A 67 0.59 -17.48 -21.10
C GLY A 67 0.81 -17.35 -22.62
N ALA A 68 0.22 -18.24 -23.40
CA ALA A 68 0.30 -18.16 -24.87
C ALA A 68 -0.41 -16.92 -25.43
N TYR A 69 -1.55 -16.51 -24.84
CA TYR A 69 -2.19 -15.24 -25.22
C TYR A 69 -1.30 -14.05 -24.87
N VAL A 70 -0.60 -14.07 -23.71
CA VAL A 70 0.38 -13.03 -23.34
C VAL A 70 1.50 -12.95 -24.38
N ASN A 71 2.10 -14.07 -24.74
CA ASN A 71 3.20 -14.09 -25.71
C ASN A 71 2.77 -13.60 -27.09
N LYS A 72 1.56 -13.97 -27.54
CA LYS A 72 1.00 -13.42 -28.78
C LYS A 72 0.76 -11.91 -28.68
N ALA A 73 0.26 -11.44 -27.54
CA ALA A 73 0.04 -10.02 -27.29
C ALA A 73 1.36 -9.23 -27.34
N ASN A 74 2.43 -9.75 -26.72
CA ASN A 74 3.77 -9.14 -26.77
C ASN A 74 4.25 -8.99 -28.21
N ILE A 75 4.11 -10.04 -29.05
CA ILE A 75 4.50 -9.98 -30.46
C ILE A 75 3.70 -8.92 -31.22
N PHE A 76 2.38 -8.81 -30.97
CA PHE A 76 1.56 -7.78 -31.63
C PHE A 76 1.93 -6.37 -31.14
N ARG A 77 2.24 -6.19 -29.84
CA ARG A 77 2.75 -4.93 -29.31
C ARG A 77 4.06 -4.54 -30.00
N ASP A 78 5.03 -5.45 -30.07
CA ASP A 78 6.34 -5.21 -30.69
C ASP A 78 6.22 -4.90 -32.21
N LYS A 79 5.12 -5.31 -32.83
CA LYS A 79 4.75 -4.95 -34.22
C LYS A 79 3.94 -3.64 -34.31
N GLY A 80 3.70 -2.94 -33.22
CA GLY A 80 2.87 -1.74 -33.16
C GLY A 80 1.36 -2.00 -33.37
N ASN A 81 0.92 -3.26 -33.28
CA ASN A 81 -0.50 -3.61 -33.43
C ASN A 81 -1.16 -3.67 -32.05
N PHE A 82 -1.34 -2.51 -31.46
CA PHE A 82 -1.78 -2.33 -30.08
C PHE A 82 -3.20 -2.84 -29.80
N ASP A 83 -4.14 -2.65 -30.72
CA ASP A 83 -5.51 -3.18 -30.61
C ASP A 83 -5.53 -4.71 -30.42
N ASN A 84 -4.77 -5.43 -31.24
CA ASN A 84 -4.67 -6.88 -31.13
C ASN A 84 -3.93 -7.29 -29.84
N ALA A 85 -2.90 -6.56 -29.43
CA ALA A 85 -2.20 -6.80 -28.18
C ALA A 85 -3.16 -6.67 -26.99
N LEU A 86 -3.90 -5.57 -26.87
CA LEU A 86 -4.88 -5.33 -25.80
C LEU A 86 -5.98 -6.39 -25.78
N ARG A 87 -6.50 -6.77 -26.95
CA ARG A 87 -7.50 -7.83 -27.04
C ARG A 87 -6.99 -9.17 -26.51
N LEU A 88 -5.74 -9.51 -26.82
CA LEU A 88 -5.13 -10.76 -26.36
C LEU A 88 -4.77 -10.74 -24.87
N TYR A 89 -4.30 -9.62 -24.33
CA TYR A 89 -4.12 -9.47 -22.87
C TYR A 89 -5.44 -9.60 -22.11
N ASN A 90 -6.53 -8.99 -22.62
CA ASN A 90 -7.85 -9.16 -22.02
C ASN A 90 -8.28 -10.64 -22.05
N LYS A 91 -8.01 -11.35 -23.15
CA LYS A 91 -8.26 -12.79 -23.26
C LYS A 91 -7.42 -13.61 -22.27
N ALA A 92 -6.16 -13.24 -22.07
CA ALA A 92 -5.31 -13.87 -21.08
C ALA A 92 -5.85 -13.68 -19.65
N ILE A 93 -6.30 -12.46 -19.30
CA ILE A 93 -6.93 -12.17 -18.00
C ILE A 93 -8.20 -13.00 -17.80
N GLU A 94 -9.06 -13.09 -18.82
CA GLU A 94 -10.27 -13.91 -18.76
C GLU A 94 -9.95 -15.39 -18.53
N THR A 95 -8.99 -15.91 -19.30
CA THR A 95 -8.54 -17.30 -19.18
C THR A 95 -7.94 -17.58 -17.81
N SER A 96 -7.25 -16.61 -17.21
CA SER A 96 -6.63 -16.76 -15.89
C SER A 96 -7.58 -16.65 -14.69
N LYS A 97 -8.83 -16.23 -14.87
CA LYS A 97 -9.81 -16.08 -13.75
C LYS A 97 -10.06 -17.35 -12.95
N GLY A 98 -9.84 -18.53 -13.56
CA GLY A 98 -9.95 -19.83 -12.89
C GLY A 98 -8.68 -20.33 -12.22
N ILE A 99 -7.61 -19.55 -12.23
CA ILE A 99 -6.30 -19.89 -11.69
C ILE A 99 -6.07 -19.03 -10.44
N ASP A 100 -5.64 -19.66 -9.33
CA ASP A 100 -5.24 -18.94 -8.13
C ASP A 100 -3.79 -18.42 -8.26
N ASP A 101 -3.56 -17.57 -9.28
CA ASP A 101 -2.28 -16.92 -9.59
C ASP A 101 -2.51 -15.42 -9.83
N LYS A 102 -2.66 -14.68 -8.73
CA LYS A 102 -2.87 -13.23 -8.78
C LYS A 102 -1.64 -12.50 -9.34
N VAL A 103 -0.43 -12.97 -9.02
CA VAL A 103 0.82 -12.39 -9.53
C VAL A 103 0.83 -12.41 -11.05
N PHE A 104 0.42 -13.52 -11.66
CA PHE A 104 0.30 -13.60 -13.11
C PHE A 104 -0.71 -12.59 -13.69
N THR A 105 -1.85 -12.41 -13.03
CA THR A 105 -2.84 -11.40 -13.41
C THR A 105 -2.23 -9.98 -13.31
N GLY A 106 -1.45 -9.73 -12.27
CA GLY A 106 -0.68 -8.48 -12.12
C GLY A 106 0.27 -8.23 -13.29
N ILE A 107 1.04 -9.27 -13.68
CA ILE A 107 1.98 -9.18 -14.84
C ILE A 107 1.23 -8.85 -16.13
N ILE A 108 0.10 -9.51 -16.42
CA ILE A 108 -0.69 -9.20 -17.61
C ILE A 108 -1.21 -7.76 -17.58
N THR A 109 -1.66 -7.31 -16.42
CA THR A 109 -2.18 -5.95 -16.23
C THR A 109 -1.07 -4.90 -16.41
N ALA A 110 0.14 -5.18 -15.93
CA ALA A 110 1.32 -4.34 -16.15
C ALA A 110 1.67 -4.26 -17.66
N ASN A 111 1.64 -5.40 -18.37
CA ASN A 111 1.91 -5.43 -19.80
C ASN A 111 0.86 -4.64 -20.62
N LYS A 112 -0.40 -4.61 -20.18
CA LYS A 112 -1.41 -3.70 -20.76
C LYS A 112 -1.03 -2.24 -20.54
N GLY A 113 -0.53 -1.90 -19.35
CA GLY A 113 -0.01 -0.58 -19.06
C GLY A 113 1.10 -0.15 -20.02
N ASN A 114 2.01 -1.06 -20.35
CA ASN A 114 3.06 -0.79 -21.33
C ASN A 114 2.49 -0.45 -22.73
N VAL A 115 1.46 -1.18 -23.19
CA VAL A 115 0.80 -0.86 -24.46
C VAL A 115 0.17 0.53 -24.41
N TYR A 116 -0.55 0.85 -23.36
CA TYR A 116 -1.16 2.18 -23.21
C TYR A 116 -0.11 3.30 -23.15
N LEU A 117 1.03 3.05 -22.51
CA LEU A 117 2.13 4.01 -22.48
C LEU A 117 2.71 4.25 -23.88
N GLU A 118 2.93 3.19 -24.66
CA GLU A 118 3.41 3.26 -26.05
C GLU A 118 2.41 3.96 -26.99
N GLU A 119 1.10 3.86 -26.70
CA GLU A 119 0.03 4.59 -27.41
C GLU A 119 -0.20 6.02 -26.87
N ILE A 120 0.65 6.50 -25.94
CA ILE A 120 0.51 7.85 -25.32
C ILE A 120 -0.82 8.00 -24.55
N MET A 121 -1.44 6.89 -24.17
CA MET A 121 -2.65 6.82 -23.35
C MET A 121 -2.27 6.79 -21.87
N TYR A 122 -1.71 7.89 -21.40
CA TYR A 122 -1.07 7.98 -20.07
C TYR A 122 -2.02 7.70 -18.90
N PHE A 123 -3.30 8.04 -19.02
CA PHE A 123 -4.28 7.78 -17.98
C PHE A 123 -4.56 6.27 -17.84
N GLU A 124 -4.77 5.57 -18.94
CA GLU A 124 -5.00 4.12 -18.97
C GLU A 124 -3.75 3.35 -18.55
N ALA A 125 -2.57 3.84 -18.91
CA ALA A 125 -1.29 3.31 -18.43
C ALA A 125 -1.19 3.43 -16.90
N PHE A 126 -1.45 4.61 -16.35
CA PHE A 126 -1.47 4.87 -14.91
C PHE A 126 -2.45 3.93 -14.17
N GLN A 127 -3.68 3.80 -14.66
CA GLN A 127 -4.67 2.89 -14.08
C GLN A 127 -4.20 1.44 -14.08
N SER A 128 -3.62 0.99 -15.20
CA SER A 128 -3.12 -0.39 -15.35
C SER A 128 -1.96 -0.67 -14.39
N TYR A 129 -0.98 0.22 -14.30
CA TYR A 129 0.16 0.07 -13.40
C TYR A 129 -0.26 0.14 -11.92
N THR A 130 -1.17 1.04 -11.57
CA THR A 130 -1.71 1.13 -10.20
C THR A 130 -2.48 -0.13 -9.80
N ALA A 131 -3.26 -0.71 -10.72
CA ALA A 131 -3.96 -1.96 -10.48
C ALA A 131 -2.98 -3.14 -10.30
N ALA A 132 -1.93 -3.22 -11.12
CA ALA A 132 -0.87 -4.22 -10.99
C ALA A 132 -0.09 -4.05 -9.68
N LEU A 133 0.27 -2.82 -9.30
CA LEU A 133 0.95 -2.49 -8.05
C LEU A 133 0.18 -3.02 -6.83
N LYS A 134 -1.12 -2.74 -6.75
CA LYS A 134 -2.00 -3.24 -5.67
C LYS A 134 -1.97 -4.77 -5.54
N ILE A 135 -1.92 -5.47 -6.67
CA ILE A 135 -1.80 -6.92 -6.68
C ILE A 135 -0.44 -7.35 -6.12
N PHE A 136 0.66 -6.78 -6.61
CA PHE A 136 2.00 -7.16 -6.20
C PHE A 136 2.26 -6.85 -4.72
N GLU A 137 1.78 -5.71 -4.21
CA GLU A 137 1.83 -5.37 -2.79
C GLU A 137 1.03 -6.36 -1.93
N SER A 138 -0.19 -6.74 -2.36
CA SER A 138 -1.03 -7.70 -1.63
C SER A 138 -0.43 -9.11 -1.56
N GLU A 139 0.37 -9.49 -2.56
CA GLU A 139 1.07 -10.76 -2.64
C GLU A 139 2.53 -10.69 -2.13
N ASN A 140 2.95 -9.53 -1.58
CA ASN A 140 4.30 -9.26 -1.06
C ASN A 140 5.42 -9.48 -2.13
N HIS A 141 5.15 -9.13 -3.39
CA HIS A 141 6.09 -9.31 -4.49
C HIS A 141 6.87 -8.01 -4.76
N ASN A 142 7.87 -7.74 -3.93
CA ASN A 142 8.60 -6.46 -3.88
C ASN A 142 9.27 -6.08 -5.20
N GLU A 143 9.81 -7.03 -5.95
CA GLU A 143 10.45 -6.77 -7.24
C GLU A 143 9.47 -6.20 -8.27
N PHE A 144 8.31 -6.84 -8.43
CA PHE A 144 7.29 -6.33 -9.34
C PHE A 144 6.63 -5.04 -8.82
N ALA A 145 6.50 -4.88 -7.50
CA ALA A 145 6.05 -3.62 -6.93
C ALA A 145 7.02 -2.47 -7.25
N ALA A 146 8.34 -2.70 -7.12
CA ALA A 146 9.36 -1.73 -7.52
C ALA A 146 9.28 -1.38 -9.01
N ALA A 147 9.09 -2.38 -9.88
CA ALA A 147 8.89 -2.14 -11.31
C ALA A 147 7.66 -1.28 -11.59
N MET A 148 6.55 -1.49 -10.87
CA MET A 148 5.35 -0.67 -11.02
C MET A 148 5.54 0.76 -10.51
N HIS A 149 6.25 0.95 -9.40
CA HIS A 149 6.62 2.29 -8.95
C HIS A 149 7.45 3.02 -10.00
N ASN A 150 8.43 2.36 -10.61
CA ASN A 150 9.20 2.94 -11.73
C ASN A 150 8.30 3.28 -12.93
N SER A 151 7.39 2.38 -13.32
CA SER A 151 6.49 2.61 -14.46
C SER A 151 5.51 3.77 -14.20
N ILE A 152 4.98 3.89 -12.98
CA ILE A 152 4.13 5.03 -12.57
C ILE A 152 4.94 6.31 -12.54
N GLY A 153 6.17 6.27 -12.02
CA GLY A 153 7.11 7.40 -12.05
C GLY A 153 7.37 7.88 -13.48
N ASN A 154 7.56 6.95 -14.43
CA ASN A 154 7.71 7.27 -15.83
C ASN A 154 6.44 7.91 -16.43
N VAL A 155 5.24 7.42 -16.10
CA VAL A 155 4.00 8.09 -16.54
C VAL A 155 3.96 9.55 -16.05
N TYR A 156 4.30 9.80 -14.78
CA TYR A 156 4.33 11.16 -14.23
C TYR A 156 5.38 12.03 -14.91
N LEU A 157 6.52 11.47 -15.26
CA LEU A 157 7.57 12.14 -16.02
C LEU A 157 7.06 12.52 -17.42
N GLN A 158 6.40 11.62 -18.14
CA GLN A 158 5.83 11.87 -19.45
C GLN A 158 4.74 12.97 -19.45
N ILE A 159 4.01 13.12 -18.35
CA ILE A 159 3.03 14.19 -18.20
C ILE A 159 3.61 15.42 -17.47
N GLU A 160 4.93 15.54 -17.36
CA GLU A 160 5.67 16.66 -16.76
C GLU A 160 5.30 16.96 -15.30
N ASN A 161 4.96 15.93 -14.52
CA ASN A 161 4.75 16.04 -13.07
C ASN A 161 5.99 15.52 -12.33
N TYR A 162 7.04 16.32 -12.34
CA TYR A 162 8.36 15.93 -11.87
C TYR A 162 8.40 15.60 -10.38
N GLU A 163 7.61 16.27 -9.53
CA GLU A 163 7.54 16.03 -8.09
C GLU A 163 7.00 14.62 -7.78
N LEU A 164 5.90 14.23 -8.42
CA LEU A 164 5.35 12.88 -8.24
C LEU A 164 6.21 11.82 -8.92
N ALA A 165 6.77 12.13 -10.09
CA ALA A 165 7.72 11.25 -10.78
C ALA A 165 8.89 10.88 -9.85
N GLU A 166 9.55 11.90 -9.28
CA GLU A 166 10.67 11.72 -8.34
C GLU A 166 10.29 10.88 -7.12
N SER A 167 9.12 11.13 -6.52
CA SER A 167 8.63 10.40 -5.35
C SER A 167 8.46 8.91 -5.64
N TYR A 168 7.83 8.58 -6.78
CA TYR A 168 7.64 7.19 -7.20
C TYR A 168 8.96 6.50 -7.57
N LEU A 169 9.87 7.20 -8.28
CA LEU A 169 11.19 6.68 -8.64
C LEU A 169 12.07 6.42 -7.43
N LYS A 170 12.07 7.32 -6.43
CA LYS A 170 12.78 7.10 -5.16
C LYS A 170 12.23 5.91 -4.39
N THR A 171 10.92 5.70 -4.43
CA THR A 171 10.30 4.50 -3.82
C THR A 171 10.77 3.23 -4.54
N ALA A 172 10.77 3.22 -5.87
CA ALA A 172 11.30 2.11 -6.67
C ALA A 172 12.78 1.84 -6.37
N GLN A 173 13.60 2.90 -6.28
CA GLN A 173 15.03 2.79 -5.95
C GLN A 173 15.26 2.13 -4.59
N ASN A 174 14.54 2.57 -3.57
CA ASN A 174 14.63 2.00 -2.22
C ASN A 174 14.23 0.52 -2.20
N LEU A 175 13.22 0.11 -2.95
CA LEU A 175 12.81 -1.29 -3.05
C LEU A 175 13.89 -2.14 -3.76
N TYR A 176 14.45 -1.65 -4.89
CA TYR A 176 15.49 -2.38 -5.60
C TYR A 176 16.82 -2.44 -4.84
N GLN A 177 17.16 -1.45 -4.02
CA GLN A 177 18.35 -1.50 -3.16
C GLN A 177 18.32 -2.65 -2.14
N GLN A 178 17.13 -3.16 -1.82
CA GLN A 178 16.94 -4.31 -0.93
C GLN A 178 17.04 -5.67 -1.68
N LEU A 179 17.20 -5.64 -3.01
CA LEU A 179 17.23 -6.82 -3.87
C LEU A 179 18.64 -7.01 -4.46
N ASP A 180 19.27 -8.13 -4.14
CA ASP A 180 20.66 -8.46 -4.49
C ASP A 180 20.88 -8.66 -5.98
N GLN A 181 20.51 -8.08 -6.94
CA GLN A 181 20.81 -8.27 -8.37
C GLN A 181 20.02 -7.32 -9.30
N ALA A 182 19.60 -6.17 -8.79
CA ALA A 182 18.76 -5.23 -9.54
C ALA A 182 19.57 -4.11 -10.24
N ILE A 183 20.82 -4.34 -10.62
CA ILE A 183 21.75 -3.30 -11.16
C ILE A 183 21.15 -2.65 -12.41
N HIS A 184 20.64 -3.44 -13.36
CA HIS A 184 20.01 -2.95 -14.59
C HIS A 184 18.77 -2.06 -14.28
N ASN A 185 17.89 -2.52 -13.38
CA ASN A 185 16.70 -1.75 -12.98
C ASN A 185 17.08 -0.47 -12.21
N GLN A 186 18.12 -0.51 -11.41
CA GLN A 186 18.65 0.67 -10.73
C GLN A 186 19.20 1.70 -11.73
N ALA A 187 19.92 1.26 -12.77
CA ALA A 187 20.39 2.15 -13.82
C ALA A 187 19.24 2.87 -14.53
N ILE A 188 18.15 2.17 -14.86
CA ILE A 188 16.95 2.78 -15.47
C ILE A 188 16.35 3.84 -14.56
N ILE A 189 16.26 3.59 -13.26
CA ILE A 189 15.72 4.57 -12.30
C ILE A 189 16.63 5.79 -12.21
N ILE A 190 17.94 5.59 -12.15
CA ILE A 190 18.92 6.68 -12.13
C ILE A 190 18.79 7.53 -13.40
N MET A 191 18.61 6.91 -14.58
CA MET A 191 18.34 7.61 -15.84
C MET A 191 17.07 8.46 -15.77
N ASN A 192 15.99 7.90 -15.22
CA ASN A 192 14.71 8.63 -15.09
C ASN A 192 14.84 9.82 -14.10
N LEU A 193 15.60 9.67 -13.01
CA LEU A 193 15.91 10.78 -12.11
C LEU A 193 16.79 11.84 -12.78
N ALA A 194 17.80 11.41 -13.54
CA ALA A 194 18.64 12.31 -14.34
C ALA A 194 17.83 13.11 -15.37
N LEU A 195 16.80 12.47 -15.94
CA LEU A 195 15.90 13.14 -16.87
C LEU A 195 15.05 14.22 -16.17
N ILE A 196 14.60 13.96 -14.95
CA ILE A 196 13.91 15.01 -14.15
C ILE A 196 14.85 16.20 -13.92
N ASP A 197 16.09 15.95 -13.53
CA ASP A 197 17.07 17.02 -13.30
C ASP A 197 17.35 17.81 -14.60
N PHE A 198 17.38 17.10 -15.75
CA PHE A 198 17.51 17.76 -17.07
C PHE A 198 16.33 18.67 -17.38
N GLU A 199 15.10 18.16 -17.22
CA GLU A 199 13.87 18.91 -17.52
C GLU A 199 13.61 20.07 -16.54
N THR A 200 14.20 19.99 -15.34
CA THR A 200 14.17 21.09 -14.33
C THR A 200 15.40 22.00 -14.41
N GLU A 201 16.22 21.87 -15.46
CA GLU A 201 17.40 22.67 -15.74
C GLU A 201 18.56 22.50 -14.72
N ASP A 202 18.53 21.47 -13.85
CA ASP A 202 19.69 21.11 -13.03
C ASP A 202 20.66 20.23 -13.83
N TYR A 203 21.30 20.85 -14.81
CA TYR A 203 22.20 20.16 -15.74
C TYR A 203 23.42 19.53 -15.05
N ILE A 204 23.86 20.05 -13.90
CA ILE A 204 25.02 19.50 -13.18
C ILE A 204 24.64 18.18 -12.53
N SER A 205 23.51 18.11 -11.83
CA SER A 205 23.01 16.87 -11.25
C SER A 205 22.67 15.84 -12.33
N SER A 206 22.03 16.29 -13.42
CA SER A 206 21.70 15.47 -14.58
C SER A 206 22.94 14.81 -15.20
N ASP A 207 24.01 15.55 -15.46
CA ASP A 207 25.29 15.03 -15.98
C ASP A 207 25.88 13.93 -15.07
N SER A 208 25.88 14.19 -13.76
CA SER A 208 26.37 13.25 -12.76
C SER A 208 25.55 11.94 -12.74
N LEU A 209 24.22 12.04 -12.77
CA LEU A 209 23.35 10.87 -12.70
C LEU A 209 23.37 10.05 -14.00
N PHE A 210 23.38 10.69 -15.19
CA PHE A 210 23.54 9.96 -16.45
C PHE A 210 24.90 9.26 -16.55
N SER A 211 25.99 9.87 -16.06
CA SER A 211 27.29 9.25 -15.98
C SER A 211 27.27 8.02 -15.05
N GLN A 212 26.65 8.15 -13.87
CA GLN A 212 26.47 7.02 -12.94
C GLN A 212 25.65 5.87 -13.53
N ALA A 213 24.58 6.18 -14.26
CA ALA A 213 23.79 5.18 -14.94
C ALA A 213 24.60 4.46 -16.01
N LEU A 214 25.33 5.21 -16.82
CA LEU A 214 26.20 4.69 -17.89
C LEU A 214 27.25 3.70 -17.36
N ASP A 215 27.89 4.04 -16.23
CA ASP A 215 28.89 3.17 -15.58
C ASP A 215 28.31 1.83 -15.10
N SER A 216 27.01 1.79 -14.83
CA SER A 216 26.30 0.61 -14.35
C SER A 216 25.79 -0.30 -15.48
N LEU A 217 25.79 0.18 -16.74
CA LEU A 217 25.23 -0.53 -17.89
C LEU A 217 26.29 -1.36 -18.64
N GLU A 218 25.93 -2.60 -19.00
CA GLU A 218 26.82 -3.48 -19.76
C GLU A 218 26.90 -3.10 -21.25
N LEU A 219 28.11 -3.17 -21.83
CA LEU A 219 28.42 -2.67 -23.17
C LEU A 219 27.56 -3.29 -24.29
N LYS A 220 27.16 -4.55 -24.18
CA LYS A 220 26.46 -5.27 -25.26
C LYS A 220 24.98 -5.49 -25.03
N GLU A 221 24.58 -5.59 -23.76
CA GLU A 221 23.20 -5.94 -23.42
C GLU A 221 22.30 -4.69 -23.35
N ASP A 222 22.90 -3.54 -22.99
CA ASP A 222 22.18 -2.29 -22.70
C ASP A 222 22.40 -1.20 -23.76
N ILE A 223 22.65 -1.57 -25.02
CA ILE A 223 23.02 -0.63 -26.08
C ILE A 223 22.03 0.54 -26.24
N ILE A 224 20.72 0.30 -26.10
CA ILE A 224 19.69 1.34 -26.22
C ILE A 224 19.74 2.31 -25.05
N LEU A 225 19.90 1.80 -23.81
CA LEU A 225 19.98 2.64 -22.62
C LEU A 225 21.28 3.47 -22.62
N ARG A 226 22.38 2.86 -23.07
CA ARG A 226 23.65 3.57 -23.22
C ARG A 226 23.57 4.69 -24.26
N ALA A 227 22.92 4.42 -25.41
CA ALA A 227 22.68 5.48 -26.40
C ALA A 227 21.86 6.61 -25.80
N GLY A 228 20.81 6.32 -25.01
CA GLY A 228 20.04 7.32 -24.29
C GLY A 228 20.88 8.12 -23.29
N CYS A 229 21.76 7.49 -22.50
CA CYS A 229 22.67 8.19 -21.60
C CYS A 229 23.59 9.15 -22.37
N TYR A 230 24.21 8.69 -23.44
CA TYR A 230 25.09 9.54 -24.26
C TYR A 230 24.35 10.70 -24.93
N ALA A 231 23.10 10.49 -25.36
CA ALA A 231 22.27 11.55 -25.92
C ALA A 231 22.04 12.68 -24.89
N TYR A 232 21.65 12.32 -23.67
CA TYR A 232 21.42 13.31 -22.62
C TYR A 232 22.69 13.92 -22.06
N LEU A 233 23.77 13.18 -21.95
CA LEU A 233 25.10 13.73 -21.62
C LEU A 233 25.55 14.76 -22.66
N ALA A 234 25.31 14.53 -23.95
CA ALA A 234 25.61 15.49 -25.00
C ALA A 234 24.68 16.73 -24.88
N LYS A 235 23.38 16.56 -24.69
CA LYS A 235 22.41 17.66 -24.49
C LYS A 235 22.76 18.50 -23.25
N THR A 236 23.08 17.84 -22.13
CA THR A 236 23.50 18.50 -20.89
C THR A 236 24.78 19.30 -21.08
N SER A 237 25.77 18.72 -21.77
CA SER A 237 27.03 19.40 -22.10
C SER A 237 26.79 20.61 -23.03
N LEU A 238 25.85 20.53 -23.98
CA LEU A 238 25.42 21.66 -24.81
C LEU A 238 24.81 22.78 -23.96
N ALA A 239 23.88 22.44 -23.05
CA ALA A 239 23.26 23.41 -22.16
C ALA A 239 24.31 24.12 -21.25
N LEU A 240 25.32 23.38 -20.81
CA LEU A 240 26.46 23.90 -20.05
C LEU A 240 27.53 24.58 -20.92
N GLN A 241 27.31 24.71 -22.23
CA GLN A 241 28.23 25.28 -23.22
C GLN A 241 29.60 24.55 -23.29
N ASN A 242 29.65 23.30 -22.89
CA ASN A 242 30.86 22.48 -23.01
C ASN A 242 30.87 21.72 -24.34
N TYR A 243 31.05 22.43 -25.44
CA TYR A 243 30.95 21.89 -26.81
C TYR A 243 31.94 20.75 -27.10
N LYS A 244 33.11 20.77 -26.47
CA LYS A 244 34.08 19.68 -26.64
C LYS A 244 33.57 18.35 -26.08
N GLN A 245 33.00 18.38 -24.91
CA GLN A 245 32.44 17.21 -24.25
C GLN A 245 31.13 16.76 -24.96
N ALA A 246 30.29 17.73 -25.33
CA ALA A 246 29.09 17.46 -26.11
C ALA A 246 29.39 16.71 -27.40
N SER A 247 30.41 17.13 -28.17
CA SER A 247 30.83 16.46 -29.40
C SER A 247 31.29 15.04 -29.16
N SER A 248 32.05 14.79 -28.08
CA SER A 248 32.50 13.44 -27.74
C SER A 248 31.34 12.51 -27.40
N PHE A 249 30.40 12.96 -26.59
CA PHE A 249 29.22 12.15 -26.23
C PHE A 249 28.27 11.96 -27.44
N ALA A 250 28.13 12.99 -28.28
CA ALA A 250 27.31 12.89 -29.49
C ALA A 250 27.86 11.89 -30.52
N GLU A 251 29.21 11.78 -30.65
CA GLU A 251 29.85 10.77 -31.48
C GLU A 251 29.56 9.35 -30.99
N GLU A 252 29.68 9.11 -29.68
CA GLU A 252 29.32 7.81 -29.08
C GLU A 252 27.83 7.48 -29.25
N ASN A 253 26.94 8.45 -29.00
CA ASN A 253 25.52 8.28 -29.24
C ASN A 253 25.22 7.92 -30.70
N LEU A 254 25.79 8.65 -31.65
CA LEU A 254 25.57 8.42 -33.08
C LEU A 254 26.04 7.01 -33.49
N SER A 255 27.22 6.59 -33.04
CA SER A 255 27.75 5.25 -33.32
C SER A 255 26.84 4.15 -32.80
N LEU A 256 26.30 4.29 -31.58
CA LEU A 256 25.37 3.31 -31.00
C LEU A 256 24.03 3.31 -31.75
N CYS A 257 23.50 4.48 -32.14
CA CYS A 257 22.27 4.59 -32.91
C CYS A 257 22.39 3.98 -34.32
N GLU A 258 23.57 4.06 -34.95
CA GLU A 258 23.86 3.34 -36.21
C GLU A 258 23.85 1.83 -36.04
N GLU A 259 24.41 1.32 -34.93
CA GLU A 259 24.37 -0.12 -34.61
C GLU A 259 22.93 -0.60 -34.30
N ILE A 260 22.15 0.21 -33.59
CA ILE A 260 20.73 -0.09 -33.28
C ILE A 260 19.89 -0.13 -34.56
N GLY A 261 20.17 0.74 -35.54
CA GLY A 261 19.50 0.79 -36.81
C GLY A 261 18.06 1.34 -36.75
N ASN A 262 17.70 2.07 -35.67
CA ASN A 262 16.42 2.73 -35.54
C ASN A 262 16.48 4.14 -36.15
N ALA A 263 15.63 4.40 -37.17
CA ALA A 263 15.67 5.65 -37.94
C ALA A 263 15.39 6.89 -37.08
N SER A 264 14.46 6.81 -36.11
CA SER A 264 14.12 7.94 -35.25
C SER A 264 15.27 8.29 -34.29
N LEU A 265 15.85 7.30 -33.63
CA LEU A 265 17.00 7.49 -32.73
C LEU A 265 18.23 8.03 -33.51
N LEU A 266 18.44 7.50 -34.71
CA LEU A 266 19.54 7.95 -35.57
C LEU A 266 19.36 9.42 -36.00
N LEU A 267 18.11 9.85 -36.29
CA LEU A 267 17.82 11.23 -36.66
C LEU A 267 18.07 12.17 -35.46
N GLU A 268 17.62 11.82 -34.27
CA GLU A 268 17.89 12.56 -33.05
C GLU A 268 19.40 12.68 -32.78
N ALA A 269 20.13 11.56 -32.85
CA ALA A 269 21.57 11.52 -32.67
C ALA A 269 22.30 12.44 -33.67
N LYS A 270 21.85 12.49 -34.93
CA LYS A 270 22.40 13.39 -35.94
C LYS A 270 22.17 14.86 -35.59
N VAL A 271 20.98 15.24 -35.14
CA VAL A 271 20.70 16.63 -34.72
C VAL A 271 21.60 17.01 -33.53
N ILE A 272 21.71 16.16 -32.52
CA ILE A 272 22.59 16.46 -31.36
C ILE A 272 24.05 16.58 -31.78
N SER A 273 24.53 15.68 -32.69
CA SER A 273 25.90 15.76 -33.23
C SER A 273 26.13 17.06 -33.98
N LEU A 274 25.22 17.49 -34.85
CA LEU A 274 25.34 18.75 -35.59
C LEU A 274 25.34 19.95 -34.65
N LEU A 275 24.47 20.02 -33.65
CA LEU A 275 24.46 21.10 -32.67
C LEU A 275 25.78 21.17 -31.89
N SER A 276 26.39 20.04 -31.55
CA SER A 276 27.67 19.99 -30.85
C SER A 276 28.86 20.49 -31.68
N LEU A 277 28.75 20.42 -33.01
CA LEU A 277 29.74 20.91 -33.95
C LEU A 277 29.55 22.39 -34.38
N ALA A 278 28.44 23.00 -33.99
CA ALA A 278 28.04 24.32 -34.43
C ALA A 278 29.06 25.43 -34.07
N GLU A 279 29.72 25.33 -32.92
CA GLU A 279 30.75 26.26 -32.52
C GLU A 279 31.96 26.27 -33.48
N LYS A 280 32.33 25.11 -34.02
CA LYS A 280 33.50 24.96 -34.90
C LYS A 280 33.18 25.30 -36.35
N ASN A 281 32.00 24.95 -36.84
CA ASN A 281 31.64 25.11 -38.25
C ASN A 281 30.12 25.33 -38.46
N ALA A 282 29.62 26.46 -37.97
CA ALA A 282 28.20 26.79 -38.06
C ALA A 282 27.64 26.74 -39.51
N GLY A 283 28.43 27.18 -40.50
CA GLY A 283 28.00 27.17 -41.89
C GLY A 283 27.77 25.80 -42.49
N ALA A 284 28.61 24.81 -42.16
CA ALA A 284 28.37 23.43 -42.58
C ALA A 284 27.14 22.84 -41.87
N VAL A 285 26.97 23.09 -40.57
CA VAL A 285 25.81 22.65 -39.78
C VAL A 285 24.50 23.21 -40.34
N VAL A 286 24.49 24.49 -40.75
CA VAL A 286 23.33 25.11 -41.40
C VAL A 286 22.94 24.37 -42.68
N ASN A 287 23.92 24.03 -43.55
CA ASN A 287 23.66 23.35 -44.81
C ASN A 287 23.04 21.95 -44.55
N GLU A 288 23.55 21.24 -43.56
CA GLU A 288 23.02 19.93 -43.17
C GLU A 288 21.60 20.02 -42.59
N PHE A 289 21.32 21.00 -41.72
CA PHE A 289 19.97 21.22 -41.21
C PHE A 289 18.96 21.58 -42.29
N VAL A 290 19.37 22.47 -43.24
CA VAL A 290 18.49 22.82 -44.36
C VAL A 290 18.23 21.60 -45.23
N ALA A 291 19.24 20.80 -45.55
CA ALA A 291 19.06 19.56 -46.32
C ALA A 291 18.17 18.54 -45.57
N MET A 292 18.32 18.44 -44.25
CA MET A 292 17.48 17.56 -43.42
C MET A 292 16.01 18.01 -43.44
N LEU A 293 15.75 19.31 -43.28
CA LEU A 293 14.38 19.85 -43.30
C LEU A 293 13.73 19.76 -44.70
N GLU A 294 14.52 19.77 -45.77
CA GLU A 294 14.00 19.58 -47.16
C GLU A 294 13.68 18.10 -47.47
N ASN A 295 14.55 17.20 -47.05
CA ASN A 295 14.42 15.79 -47.35
C ASN A 295 13.47 15.01 -46.41
N GLN A 296 13.36 15.40 -45.13
CA GLN A 296 12.64 14.70 -44.09
C GLN A 296 11.81 15.63 -43.19
N PRO A 297 10.91 16.48 -43.73
CA PRO A 297 10.26 17.55 -42.96
C PRO A 297 9.33 17.08 -41.87
N ASN A 298 8.86 15.83 -41.91
CA ASN A 298 7.88 15.28 -40.95
C ASN A 298 8.48 14.29 -39.95
N GLU A 299 9.75 13.95 -40.07
CA GLU A 299 10.38 12.93 -39.21
C GLU A 299 10.93 13.49 -37.90
N LEU A 300 11.20 14.82 -37.84
CA LEU A 300 11.65 15.50 -36.64
C LEU A 300 10.47 15.71 -35.66
N SER A 301 10.66 15.39 -34.39
CA SER A 301 9.75 15.80 -33.30
C SER A 301 9.66 17.33 -33.18
N ASN A 302 8.65 17.84 -32.48
CA ASN A 302 8.50 19.27 -32.28
C ASN A 302 9.70 19.86 -31.50
N ASP A 303 10.20 19.16 -30.49
CA ASP A 303 11.36 19.60 -29.70
C ASP A 303 12.61 19.71 -30.56
N LEU A 304 12.92 18.69 -31.37
CA LEU A 304 14.06 18.76 -32.29
C LEU A 304 13.89 19.86 -33.36
N LYS A 305 12.65 20.13 -33.81
CA LYS A 305 12.38 21.26 -34.71
C LYS A 305 12.64 22.62 -34.04
N GLU A 306 12.27 22.74 -32.75
CA GLU A 306 12.55 23.97 -31.98
C GLU A 306 14.05 24.22 -31.88
N ASP A 307 14.84 23.18 -31.54
CA ASP A 307 16.31 23.29 -31.49
C ASP A 307 16.91 23.70 -32.84
N VAL A 308 16.50 23.02 -33.93
CA VAL A 308 17.01 23.28 -35.26
C VAL A 308 16.58 24.68 -35.75
N PHE A 309 15.31 25.05 -35.61
CA PHE A 309 14.85 26.39 -36.02
C PHE A 309 15.43 27.50 -35.17
N GLY A 310 15.61 27.27 -33.86
CA GLY A 310 16.28 28.19 -32.96
C GLY A 310 17.73 28.44 -33.37
N PHE A 311 18.48 27.39 -33.63
CA PHE A 311 19.85 27.49 -34.12
C PHE A 311 19.93 28.23 -35.47
N LEU A 312 19.11 27.86 -36.45
CA LEU A 312 19.09 28.52 -37.78
C LEU A 312 18.70 29.99 -37.68
N LEU A 313 17.74 30.34 -36.84
CA LEU A 313 17.33 31.74 -36.59
C LEU A 313 18.49 32.58 -36.07
N GLU A 314 19.21 32.10 -35.06
CA GLU A 314 20.34 32.85 -34.48
C GLU A 314 21.50 32.93 -35.48
N TYR A 315 21.79 31.92 -36.24
CA TYR A 315 22.79 31.95 -37.30
C TYR A 315 22.45 32.98 -38.38
N TYR A 316 21.23 32.99 -38.91
CA TYR A 316 20.82 33.95 -39.97
C TYR A 316 20.79 35.38 -39.44
N LYS A 317 20.37 35.62 -38.21
CA LYS A 317 20.46 36.93 -37.55
C LYS A 317 21.91 37.42 -37.48
N GLY A 318 22.81 36.56 -37.00
CA GLY A 318 24.24 36.90 -36.87
C GLY A 318 24.92 37.23 -38.20
N ASN A 319 24.42 36.66 -39.29
CA ASN A 319 24.92 36.93 -40.65
C ASN A 319 24.10 37.97 -41.42
N SER A 320 23.18 38.66 -40.75
CA SER A 320 22.31 39.71 -41.35
C SER A 320 21.42 39.21 -42.49
N GLN A 321 21.11 37.93 -42.53
CA GLN A 321 20.20 37.28 -43.49
C GLN A 321 18.76 37.35 -42.99
N TRP A 322 18.20 38.56 -42.98
CA TRP A 322 16.93 38.87 -42.30
C TRP A 322 15.70 38.12 -42.85
N GLU A 323 15.66 37.86 -44.15
CA GLU A 323 14.56 37.12 -44.78
C GLU A 323 14.54 35.67 -44.33
N ASP A 324 15.68 34.97 -44.30
CA ASP A 324 15.82 33.64 -43.80
C ASP A 324 15.58 33.56 -42.29
N ALA A 325 16.09 34.55 -41.54
CA ALA A 325 15.81 34.64 -40.11
C ALA A 325 14.30 34.77 -39.83
N LEU A 326 13.58 35.63 -40.59
CA LEU A 326 12.15 35.80 -40.43
C LEU A 326 11.42 34.48 -40.71
N ARG A 327 11.76 33.75 -41.79
CA ARG A 327 11.18 32.45 -42.14
C ARG A 327 11.42 31.39 -41.05
N MET A 328 12.61 31.36 -40.46
CA MET A 328 12.88 30.44 -39.35
C MET A 328 12.11 30.81 -38.07
N ASN A 329 12.00 32.11 -37.79
CA ASN A 329 11.17 32.57 -36.67
C ASN A 329 9.71 32.21 -36.81
N GLU A 330 9.12 32.34 -38.01
CA GLU A 330 7.73 31.90 -38.26
C GLU A 330 7.54 30.42 -38.01
N LYS A 331 8.46 29.58 -38.50
CA LYS A 331 8.44 28.12 -38.26
C LYS A 331 8.63 27.80 -36.79
N LEU A 332 9.53 28.46 -36.10
CA LEU A 332 9.76 28.29 -34.66
C LEU A 332 8.49 28.62 -33.86
N VAL A 333 7.85 29.76 -34.12
CA VAL A 333 6.61 30.16 -33.44
C VAL A 333 5.47 29.18 -33.73
N GLU A 334 5.34 28.68 -34.97
CA GLU A 334 4.37 27.67 -35.31
C GLU A 334 4.62 26.36 -34.52
N THR A 335 5.87 25.93 -34.43
CA THR A 335 6.26 24.70 -33.70
C THR A 335 6.00 24.90 -32.20
N GLN A 336 6.42 26.00 -31.60
CA GLN A 336 6.17 26.32 -30.19
C GLN A 336 4.67 26.34 -29.86
N LYS A 337 3.83 26.82 -30.79
CA LYS A 337 2.38 26.75 -30.59
C LYS A 337 1.86 25.29 -30.54
N LYS A 338 2.42 24.39 -31.35
CA LYS A 338 2.08 22.96 -31.32
C LYS A 338 2.55 22.32 -30.01
N THR A 339 3.79 22.54 -29.60
CA THR A 339 4.33 22.10 -28.31
C THR A 339 3.49 22.59 -27.14
N GLN A 340 3.05 23.87 -27.18
CA GLN A 340 2.17 24.39 -26.13
C GLN A 340 0.79 23.74 -26.09
N GLN A 341 0.25 23.35 -27.24
CA GLN A 341 -1.01 22.59 -27.30
C GLN A 341 -0.83 21.18 -26.71
N GLU A 342 0.29 20.51 -27.00
CA GLU A 342 0.64 19.22 -26.40
C GLU A 342 0.77 19.34 -24.88
N LYS A 343 1.50 20.35 -24.36
CA LYS A 343 1.61 20.62 -22.91
C LYS A 343 0.27 20.89 -22.24
N ASN A 344 -0.63 21.61 -22.92
CA ASN A 344 -1.99 21.83 -22.42
C ASN A 344 -2.80 20.50 -22.33
N SER A 345 -2.62 19.60 -23.30
CA SER A 345 -3.23 18.27 -23.26
C SER A 345 -2.68 17.43 -22.11
N LEU A 346 -1.36 17.47 -21.88
CA LEU A 346 -0.72 16.81 -20.74
C LEU A 346 -1.24 17.36 -19.40
N ALA A 347 -1.46 18.68 -19.31
CA ALA A 347 -2.03 19.30 -18.12
C ALA A 347 -3.46 18.80 -17.79
N LEU A 348 -4.28 18.54 -18.83
CA LEU A 348 -5.60 17.92 -18.65
C LEU A 348 -5.47 16.49 -18.14
N ILE A 349 -4.54 15.71 -18.69
CA ILE A 349 -4.28 14.33 -18.23
C ILE A 349 -3.80 14.34 -16.77
N ARG A 350 -2.88 15.23 -16.39
CA ARG A 350 -2.47 15.43 -14.98
C ARG A 350 -3.67 15.69 -14.06
N GLY A 351 -4.56 16.59 -14.49
CA GLY A 351 -5.78 16.92 -13.75
C GLY A 351 -6.69 15.70 -13.56
N THR A 352 -6.84 14.90 -14.61
CA THR A 352 -7.66 13.67 -14.60
C THR A 352 -7.07 12.62 -13.66
N ILE A 353 -5.76 12.37 -13.73
CA ILE A 353 -5.07 11.43 -12.85
C ILE A 353 -5.18 11.88 -11.38
N LYS A 354 -4.96 13.16 -11.11
CA LYS A 354 -5.11 13.73 -9.77
C LYS A 354 -6.53 13.54 -9.23
N TYR A 355 -7.54 13.86 -10.02
CA TYR A 355 -8.94 13.68 -9.64
C TYR A 355 -9.27 12.22 -9.30
N GLU A 356 -8.77 11.26 -10.08
CA GLU A 356 -8.97 9.82 -9.82
C GLU A 356 -8.34 9.40 -8.50
N ILE A 357 -7.12 9.87 -8.21
CA ILE A 357 -6.43 9.60 -6.94
C ILE A 357 -7.21 10.18 -5.76
N ASP A 358 -7.67 11.44 -5.87
CA ASP A 358 -8.43 12.10 -4.82
C ASP A 358 -9.75 11.36 -4.55
N LEU A 359 -10.45 10.93 -5.61
CA LEU A 359 -11.67 10.13 -5.52
C LEU A 359 -11.43 8.76 -4.86
N GLU A 360 -10.33 8.09 -5.18
CA GLU A 360 -9.97 6.80 -4.57
C GLU A 360 -9.60 6.96 -3.08
N ASN A 361 -8.88 8.02 -2.74
CA ASN A 361 -8.55 8.37 -1.37
C ASN A 361 -9.82 8.68 -0.55
N GLU A 362 -10.77 9.42 -1.12
CA GLU A 362 -12.06 9.69 -0.48
C GLU A 362 -12.86 8.40 -0.24
N LYS A 363 -12.93 7.51 -1.24
CA LYS A 363 -13.57 6.18 -1.10
C LYS A 363 -12.89 5.32 -0.04
N SER A 364 -11.56 5.34 0.01
CA SER A 364 -10.77 4.59 1.00
C SER A 364 -11.01 5.12 2.41
N ASN A 365 -10.96 6.45 2.59
CA ASN A 365 -11.25 7.11 3.85
C ASN A 365 -12.68 6.82 4.33
N SER A 366 -13.66 6.88 3.43
CA SER A 366 -15.06 6.55 3.73
C SER A 366 -15.21 5.10 4.19
N LYS A 367 -14.52 4.14 3.54
CA LYS A 367 -14.49 2.73 3.98
C LYS A 367 -13.84 2.57 5.35
N LEU A 368 -12.76 3.29 5.63
CA LEU A 368 -12.07 3.27 6.91
C LEU A 368 -12.96 3.82 8.03
N VAL A 369 -13.64 4.96 7.78
CA VAL A 369 -14.61 5.55 8.71
C VAL A 369 -15.75 4.56 9.00
N LEU A 370 -16.33 3.92 7.98
CA LEU A 370 -17.36 2.89 8.15
C LEU A 370 -16.86 1.69 8.95
N LYS A 371 -15.62 1.23 8.70
CA LYS A 371 -15.00 0.13 9.46
C LYS A 371 -14.85 0.52 10.93
N ASN A 372 -14.35 1.73 11.22
CA ASN A 372 -14.18 2.23 12.57
C ASN A 372 -15.53 2.41 13.30
N LEU A 373 -16.56 2.92 12.60
CA LEU A 373 -17.92 3.02 13.14
C LEU A 373 -18.50 1.64 13.48
N ARG A 374 -18.33 0.64 12.61
CA ARG A 374 -18.76 -0.75 12.89
C ARG A 374 -18.01 -1.34 14.08
N ALA A 375 -16.71 -1.14 14.17
CA ALA A 375 -15.91 -1.61 15.31
C ALA A 375 -16.34 -0.94 16.62
N SER A 376 -16.57 0.36 16.61
CA SER A 376 -17.10 1.12 17.76
C SER A 376 -18.50 0.64 18.17
N PHE A 377 -19.39 0.43 17.21
CA PHE A 377 -20.74 -0.10 17.47
C PHE A 377 -20.68 -1.49 18.12
N LEU A 378 -19.82 -2.39 17.64
CA LEU A 378 -19.60 -3.72 18.25
C LEU A 378 -19.06 -3.58 19.67
N ALA A 379 -18.09 -2.69 19.91
CA ALA A 379 -17.53 -2.47 21.23
C ALA A 379 -18.60 -1.93 22.21
N TYR A 380 -19.40 -0.96 21.80
CA TYR A 380 -20.49 -0.43 22.64
C TYR A 380 -21.61 -1.46 22.87
N SER A 381 -21.93 -2.29 21.89
CA SER A 381 -22.93 -3.37 22.07
C SER A 381 -22.44 -4.42 23.07
N LEU A 382 -21.15 -4.82 23.00
CA LEU A 382 -20.54 -5.74 23.97
C LEU A 382 -20.52 -5.12 25.39
N LEU A 383 -20.19 -3.84 25.50
CA LEU A 383 -20.24 -3.14 26.77
C LEU A 383 -21.66 -3.09 27.34
N GLY A 384 -22.66 -2.82 26.50
CA GLY A 384 -24.08 -2.86 26.88
C GLY A 384 -24.51 -4.24 27.40
N VAL A 385 -24.09 -5.31 26.75
CA VAL A 385 -24.35 -6.70 27.20
C VAL A 385 -23.66 -6.96 28.53
N ALA A 386 -22.40 -6.54 28.70
CA ALA A 386 -21.67 -6.70 29.96
C ALA A 386 -22.35 -5.96 31.13
N VAL A 387 -22.81 -4.73 30.91
CA VAL A 387 -23.56 -3.94 31.90
C VAL A 387 -24.89 -4.62 32.22
N PHE A 388 -25.58 -5.16 31.24
CA PHE A 388 -26.85 -5.88 31.42
C PHE A 388 -26.64 -7.15 32.28
N ILE A 389 -25.61 -7.95 31.98
CA ILE A 389 -25.23 -9.12 32.78
C ILE A 389 -24.91 -8.69 34.22
N PHE A 390 -24.16 -7.62 34.40
CA PHE A 390 -23.80 -7.10 35.73
C PHE A 390 -25.05 -6.71 36.54
N ILE A 391 -26.03 -6.06 35.91
CA ILE A 391 -27.31 -5.74 36.54
C ILE A 391 -28.05 -7.00 36.94
N ILE A 392 -28.10 -8.02 36.07
CA ILE A 392 -28.74 -9.31 36.38
C ILE A 392 -28.06 -9.96 37.60
N VAL A 393 -26.74 -9.97 37.66
CA VAL A 393 -25.99 -10.52 38.80
C VAL A 393 -26.34 -9.79 40.12
N ILE A 394 -26.42 -8.45 40.08
CA ILE A 394 -26.82 -7.68 41.25
C ILE A 394 -28.26 -8.02 41.69
N LEU A 395 -29.19 -8.09 40.75
CA LEU A 395 -30.57 -8.42 41.04
C LEU A 395 -30.72 -9.85 41.61
N TYR A 396 -29.96 -10.79 41.06
CA TYR A 396 -29.90 -12.16 41.53
C TYR A 396 -29.33 -12.29 42.94
N GLN A 397 -28.24 -11.55 43.24
CA GLN A 397 -27.69 -11.46 44.61
C GLN A 397 -28.66 -10.85 45.59
N LYS A 398 -29.38 -9.81 45.17
CA LYS A 398 -30.42 -9.18 45.97
C LYS A 398 -31.57 -10.14 46.28
N HIS A 399 -31.99 -10.92 45.28
CA HIS A 399 -33.03 -11.93 45.45
C HIS A 399 -32.62 -13.04 46.42
N ILE A 400 -31.42 -13.60 46.29
CA ILE A 400 -30.87 -14.59 47.24
C ILE A 400 -30.80 -14.01 48.67
N ASN A 401 -30.41 -12.76 48.82
CA ASN A 401 -30.37 -12.13 50.14
C ASN A 401 -31.75 -11.93 50.76
N ILE A 402 -32.77 -11.68 49.95
CA ILE A 402 -34.17 -11.60 50.40
C ILE A 402 -34.66 -13.00 50.81
N GLU A 403 -34.44 -14.03 50.02
CA GLU A 403 -34.81 -15.40 50.36
C GLU A 403 -34.16 -15.88 51.66
N LYS A 404 -32.85 -15.64 51.82
CA LYS A 404 -32.15 -15.94 53.06
C LYS A 404 -32.74 -15.24 54.27
N ARG A 405 -33.12 -13.94 54.09
CA ARG A 405 -33.76 -13.19 55.17
C ARG A 405 -35.13 -13.74 55.52
N THR A 406 -35.94 -14.12 54.55
CA THR A 406 -37.27 -14.67 54.73
C THR A 406 -37.19 -16.06 55.39
N SER A 407 -36.26 -16.92 54.96
CA SER A 407 -35.99 -18.20 55.59
C SER A 407 -35.59 -18.06 57.08
N LEU A 408 -34.75 -17.07 57.40
CA LEU A 408 -34.36 -16.75 58.78
C LEU A 408 -35.52 -16.29 59.62
N LEU A 409 -36.40 -15.42 59.11
CA LEU A 409 -37.58 -14.97 59.79
C LEU A 409 -38.52 -16.11 60.10
N ASN A 410 -38.74 -17.06 59.13
CA ASN A 410 -39.55 -18.24 59.31
C ASN A 410 -38.94 -19.20 60.34
N GLU A 411 -37.62 -19.30 60.43
CA GLU A 411 -36.95 -20.15 61.45
C GLU A 411 -37.06 -19.53 62.84
N ILE A 412 -36.95 -18.20 62.97
CA ILE A 412 -37.20 -17.46 64.19
C ILE A 412 -38.65 -17.65 64.66
N ASP A 413 -39.64 -17.56 63.75
CA ASP A 413 -41.04 -17.77 64.09
C ASP A 413 -41.37 -19.22 64.46
N LYS A 414 -40.72 -20.21 63.87
CA LYS A 414 -40.78 -21.62 64.27
C LYS A 414 -40.18 -21.83 65.68
N LEU A 415 -39.05 -21.18 65.99
CA LEU A 415 -38.44 -21.25 67.28
C LEU A 415 -39.26 -20.52 68.37
N ARG A 416 -40.00 -19.45 68.00
CA ARG A 416 -40.98 -18.77 68.85
C ARG A 416 -42.16 -19.69 69.14
N ALA A 417 -42.70 -20.35 68.12
CA ALA A 417 -43.84 -21.26 68.24
C ALA A 417 -43.50 -22.53 69.08
N ALA A 418 -42.27 -23.05 68.96
CA ALA A 418 -41.77 -24.20 69.75
C ALA A 418 -41.54 -23.88 71.23
N LYS A 419 -41.44 -22.61 71.61
CA LYS A 419 -41.23 -22.14 73.00
C LYS A 419 -42.50 -21.57 73.63
N SER A 420 -43.70 -21.83 73.08
CA SER A 420 -44.95 -21.36 73.64
C SER A 420 -45.38 -22.02 74.97
N GLY A 421 -44.53 -22.06 75.93
CA GLY A 421 -44.76 -22.44 77.34
C GLY A 421 -43.98 -21.57 78.32
N ALA A 422 -43.13 -20.68 77.88
CA ALA A 422 -42.43 -19.70 78.68
C ALA A 422 -42.76 -18.29 78.14
N GLN A 423 -43.18 -17.37 78.99
CA GLN A 423 -43.38 -15.93 78.61
C GLN A 423 -42.11 -15.42 77.93
N LEU A 424 -42.16 -15.26 76.61
CA LEU A 424 -41.13 -14.63 75.83
C LEU A 424 -41.19 -13.10 76.08
N VAL A 425 -40.34 -12.63 76.98
CA VAL A 425 -40.08 -11.19 77.08
C VAL A 425 -39.33 -10.79 75.83
N ASN A 426 -39.87 -9.79 75.10
CA ASN A 426 -39.20 -9.26 73.92
C ASN A 426 -37.77 -8.79 74.34
N PRO A 427 -36.70 -9.18 73.66
CA PRO A 427 -35.32 -8.72 74.00
C PRO A 427 -35.22 -7.21 74.12
N ALA A 428 -36.03 -6.42 73.37
CA ALA A 428 -36.07 -4.96 73.45
C ALA A 428 -36.63 -4.44 74.79
N ASP A 429 -37.46 -5.22 75.51
CA ASP A 429 -38.10 -4.84 76.75
C ASP A 429 -37.23 -5.19 78.02
N TYR A 430 -36.10 -5.84 77.74
CA TYR A 430 -35.19 -6.26 78.83
C TYR A 430 -34.24 -5.14 79.25
N LYS A 431 -34.21 -4.76 80.46
CA LYS A 431 -33.30 -3.72 80.98
C LYS A 431 -31.92 -4.30 81.22
N LEU A 432 -30.95 -4.08 80.35
CA LEU A 432 -29.59 -4.55 80.49
C LEU A 432 -28.93 -3.78 81.66
N SER A 433 -28.22 -4.54 82.56
CA SER A 433 -27.44 -4.01 83.63
C SER A 433 -25.95 -3.97 83.22
N ARG A 434 -25.45 -2.79 82.93
CA ARG A 434 -24.06 -2.59 82.50
C ARG A 434 -23.04 -3.13 83.53
N SER A 435 -23.27 -2.85 84.83
CA SER A 435 -22.38 -3.29 85.93
C SER A 435 -22.30 -4.81 86.04
N LYS A 436 -23.43 -5.51 85.88
CA LYS A 436 -23.48 -6.99 85.92
C LYS A 436 -22.80 -7.61 84.74
N ILE A 437 -23.03 -7.04 83.53
CA ILE A 437 -22.38 -7.47 82.30
C ILE A 437 -20.87 -7.31 82.38
N GLU A 438 -20.38 -6.13 82.76
CA GLU A 438 -18.96 -5.84 82.96
C GLU A 438 -18.29 -6.77 83.97
N LYS A 439 -19.00 -7.09 85.00
CA LYS A 439 -18.53 -8.06 86.00
C LYS A 439 -18.44 -9.45 85.47
N ALA A 440 -19.44 -9.88 84.62
CA ALA A 440 -19.49 -11.24 83.98
C ALA A 440 -18.41 -11.42 82.93
N ILE A 441 -18.11 -10.40 82.14
CA ILE A 441 -17.05 -10.42 81.11
C ILE A 441 -15.66 -10.10 81.64
N GLY A 442 -15.55 -9.63 82.88
CA GLY A 442 -14.27 -9.25 83.55
C GLY A 442 -13.60 -8.01 82.95
N ARG A 443 -14.35 -7.18 82.19
CA ARG A 443 -13.84 -5.99 81.51
C ARG A 443 -14.90 -4.88 81.47
N ARG A 444 -14.44 -3.62 81.44
CA ARG A 444 -15.33 -2.47 81.28
C ARG A 444 -15.67 -2.27 79.79
N LEU A 445 -16.94 -2.05 79.49
CA LEU A 445 -17.39 -1.57 78.23
C LEU A 445 -17.23 -0.07 78.14
N ASN A 446 -16.68 0.44 77.03
CA ASN A 446 -16.68 1.87 76.79
C ASN A 446 -18.09 2.34 76.40
N ASP A 447 -18.34 3.65 76.45
CA ASP A 447 -19.67 4.19 76.23
C ASP A 447 -20.17 3.97 74.81
N THR A 448 -19.25 3.87 73.83
CA THR A 448 -19.54 3.52 72.47
C THR A 448 -20.03 2.09 72.34
N ASP A 449 -19.30 1.12 72.89
CA ASP A 449 -19.68 -0.29 72.87
C ASP A 449 -21.02 -0.51 73.63
N TRP A 450 -21.25 0.23 74.75
CA TRP A 450 -22.50 0.16 75.44
C TRP A 450 -23.69 0.69 74.58
N LYS A 451 -23.56 1.84 73.93
CA LYS A 451 -24.58 2.37 72.98
C LYS A 451 -24.85 1.43 71.83
N VAL A 452 -23.81 0.87 71.24
CA VAL A 452 -23.96 -0.14 70.14
C VAL A 452 -24.70 -1.37 70.66
N LEU A 453 -24.38 -1.87 71.86
CA LEU A 453 -25.07 -3.00 72.47
C LEU A 453 -26.56 -2.74 72.71
N GLN A 454 -26.90 -1.57 73.24
CA GLN A 454 -28.30 -1.17 73.39
C GLN A 454 -29.08 -1.05 72.10
N THR A 455 -28.42 -0.49 71.08
CA THR A 455 -29.02 -0.38 69.73
C THR A 455 -29.30 -1.77 69.09
N ILE A 456 -28.39 -2.72 69.22
CA ILE A 456 -28.60 -4.08 68.69
C ILE A 456 -29.56 -4.88 69.57
N GLN A 457 -29.70 -4.58 70.85
CA GLN A 457 -30.70 -5.19 71.72
C GLN A 457 -32.13 -4.88 71.21
N SER A 458 -32.40 -3.64 70.83
CA SER A 458 -33.73 -3.22 70.30
C SER A 458 -34.00 -3.87 68.94
N ASN A 459 -33.01 -4.10 68.15
CA ASN A 459 -33.10 -4.81 66.86
C ASN A 459 -31.84 -5.58 66.51
N PRO A 460 -31.75 -6.87 66.84
CA PRO A 460 -30.56 -7.70 66.65
C PRO A 460 -30.17 -7.93 65.20
N VAL A 461 -31.06 -7.65 64.21
CA VAL A 461 -30.81 -7.84 62.79
C VAL A 461 -30.51 -6.51 62.05
N ILE A 462 -30.38 -5.42 62.77
CA ILE A 462 -30.07 -4.08 62.23
C ILE A 462 -28.72 -4.10 61.49
N SER A 463 -28.63 -3.39 60.34
CA SER A 463 -27.37 -3.28 59.57
C SER A 463 -26.35 -2.38 60.29
N ASN A 464 -25.04 -2.59 60.05
CA ASN A 464 -23.99 -1.75 60.65
C ASN A 464 -24.13 -0.28 60.25
N ALA A 465 -24.58 0.01 59.02
CA ALA A 465 -24.86 1.37 58.54
C ALA A 465 -25.95 2.06 59.37
N LYS A 466 -27.05 1.37 59.67
CA LYS A 466 -28.13 1.90 60.50
C LYS A 466 -27.75 2.05 62.00
N ILE A 467 -26.88 1.17 62.51
CA ILE A 467 -26.30 1.35 63.86
C ILE A 467 -25.42 2.60 63.87
N ALA A 468 -24.55 2.76 62.84
CA ALA A 468 -23.66 3.90 62.67
C ALA A 468 -24.43 5.24 62.71
N GLU A 469 -25.54 5.30 62.00
CA GLU A 469 -26.45 6.45 61.98
C GLU A 469 -27.08 6.73 63.33
N SER A 470 -27.55 5.69 64.04
CA SER A 470 -28.25 5.83 65.34
C SER A 470 -27.32 6.22 66.49
N VAL A 471 -26.06 5.89 66.41
CA VAL A 471 -25.06 6.19 67.47
C VAL A 471 -24.02 7.25 67.06
N TYR A 472 -24.20 7.89 65.89
CA TYR A 472 -23.33 8.94 65.33
C TYR A 472 -21.87 8.51 65.17
N LEU A 473 -21.62 7.33 64.62
CA LEU A 473 -20.28 6.80 64.38
C LEU A 473 -20.08 6.37 62.93
N SER A 474 -18.82 6.19 62.49
CA SER A 474 -18.51 5.60 61.21
C SER A 474 -18.86 4.09 61.15
N ILE A 475 -19.13 3.56 59.96
CA ILE A 475 -19.41 2.13 59.79
C ILE A 475 -18.22 1.26 60.23
N ASP A 476 -16.98 1.74 60.03
CA ASP A 476 -15.76 1.07 60.48
C ASP A 476 -15.64 1.11 62.03
N GLY A 477 -16.05 2.19 62.64
CA GLY A 477 -16.15 2.33 64.08
C GLY A 477 -17.11 1.32 64.72
N ILE A 478 -18.28 1.11 64.08
CA ILE A 478 -19.22 0.08 64.49
C ILE A 478 -18.64 -1.33 64.29
N GLY A 479 -17.95 -1.60 63.17
CA GLY A 479 -17.26 -2.86 62.90
C GLY A 479 -16.23 -3.18 64.01
N SER A 480 -15.47 -2.18 64.44
CA SER A 480 -14.46 -2.30 65.50
C SER A 480 -15.08 -2.53 66.89
N SER A 481 -16.16 -1.82 67.22
CA SER A 481 -16.93 -1.99 68.45
C SER A 481 -17.52 -3.39 68.55
N LEU A 482 -18.18 -3.87 67.50
CA LEU A 482 -18.77 -5.22 67.45
C LEU A 482 -17.69 -6.32 67.57
N ARG A 483 -16.54 -6.14 66.91
CA ARG A 483 -15.43 -7.12 67.00
C ARG A 483 -14.91 -7.25 68.41
N ARG A 484 -14.69 -6.13 69.09
CA ARG A 484 -14.29 -6.16 70.54
C ARG A 484 -15.33 -6.85 71.43
N MET A 485 -16.62 -6.50 71.24
CA MET A 485 -17.68 -7.11 72.03
C MET A 485 -17.81 -8.63 71.76
N TYR A 486 -17.66 -9.07 70.51
CA TYR A 486 -17.63 -10.53 70.21
C TYR A 486 -16.49 -11.23 70.92
N GLU A 487 -15.31 -10.62 71.00
CA GLU A 487 -14.18 -11.15 71.77
C GLU A 487 -14.49 -11.20 73.27
N TYR A 488 -14.97 -10.09 73.83
CA TYR A 488 -15.26 -9.99 75.25
C TYR A 488 -16.34 -10.96 75.74
N PHE A 489 -17.33 -11.20 74.90
CA PHE A 489 -18.42 -12.15 75.19
C PHE A 489 -18.11 -13.59 74.70
N GLY A 490 -16.91 -13.86 74.16
CA GLY A 490 -16.51 -15.16 73.74
C GLY A 490 -17.41 -15.69 72.63
N ILE A 491 -17.78 -14.86 71.68
CA ILE A 491 -18.64 -15.23 70.54
C ILE A 491 -17.73 -15.62 69.38
N GLN A 492 -17.46 -16.91 69.25
CA GLN A 492 -16.71 -17.50 68.15
C GLN A 492 -17.70 -18.07 67.12
N ASP A 493 -17.39 -17.98 65.84
CA ASP A 493 -18.01 -18.59 64.65
C ASP A 493 -19.54 -18.86 64.67
N SER A 494 -20.28 -17.87 65.09
CA SER A 494 -21.76 -17.91 65.00
C SER A 494 -22.21 -17.18 63.73
N LYS A 495 -23.06 -17.84 62.93
CA LYS A 495 -23.74 -17.22 61.75
C LYS A 495 -24.56 -15.98 62.15
N TYR A 496 -24.87 -15.82 63.42
CA TYR A 496 -25.75 -14.75 63.98
C TYR A 496 -25.10 -14.02 65.13
N LYS A 497 -23.85 -13.55 64.99
CA LYS A 497 -23.04 -12.97 66.06
C LYS A 497 -23.75 -11.86 66.85
N LYS A 498 -24.54 -10.97 66.22
CA LYS A 498 -25.28 -9.90 66.94
C LYS A 498 -26.40 -10.48 67.83
N ILE A 499 -27.13 -11.47 67.35
CA ILE A 499 -28.17 -12.12 68.15
C ILE A 499 -27.53 -12.85 69.35
N SER A 500 -26.45 -13.57 69.13
CA SER A 500 -25.70 -14.25 70.21
C SER A 500 -25.16 -13.27 71.23
N LEU A 501 -24.71 -12.08 70.79
CA LEU A 501 -24.23 -10.99 71.70
C LEU A 501 -25.36 -10.49 72.59
N VAL A 502 -26.56 -10.21 72.03
CA VAL A 502 -27.74 -9.77 72.77
C VAL A 502 -28.18 -10.84 73.77
N MET A 503 -28.27 -12.10 73.36
CA MET A 503 -28.68 -13.18 74.25
C MET A 503 -27.71 -13.38 75.44
N LYS A 504 -26.40 -13.37 75.20
CA LYS A 504 -25.39 -13.41 76.30
C LYS A 504 -25.43 -12.17 77.18
N SER A 505 -25.70 -10.99 76.61
CA SER A 505 -25.86 -9.78 77.40
C SER A 505 -27.06 -9.82 78.35
N ILE A 506 -28.17 -10.39 77.88
CA ILE A 506 -29.37 -10.62 78.73
C ILE A 506 -29.05 -11.66 79.86
N GLU A 507 -28.39 -12.76 79.46
CA GLU A 507 -27.99 -13.79 80.42
C GLU A 507 -27.10 -13.23 81.52
N TYR A 508 -26.06 -12.42 81.16
CA TYR A 508 -25.16 -11.81 82.12
C TYR A 508 -25.79 -10.68 82.96
N SER A 509 -26.83 -10.02 82.43
CA SER A 509 -27.62 -9.06 83.22
C SER A 509 -28.51 -9.72 84.26
N ASN A 510 -28.84 -11.04 84.08
CA ASN A 510 -29.66 -11.81 85.05
C ASN A 510 -28.87 -12.52 86.10
N LYS A 511 -27.58 -12.75 85.87
CA LYS A 511 -26.63 -13.25 86.90
C LYS A 511 -26.16 -12.14 87.77
#